data_1ef87a50b61a5edd036795cddd00691f
#
_entry.id   1ef87a50b61a5edd036795cddd00691f
#
_cell.length_a   1.000
_cell.length_b   1.000
_cell.length_c   1.000
_cell.angle_alpha   90.00
_cell.angle_beta   90.00
_cell.angle_gamma   90.00
#
_symmetry.space_group_name_H-M   'P 1'
#
loop_
_entity.id
_entity.type
_entity.pdbx_description
1 polymer ?
#
loop_
_entity_poly.entity_id
_entity_poly.type
_entity_poly.pdbx_seq_one_letter_code
_entity_poly.pdbx_strand_id
1 'polypeptide(L)'
;MSITTLSSATKEVEIGFLKPFVMIGERINPTGRKILADEMKVADYSRVEADAIAQVAAGAQMLDVNAGIPLADEPAILAESIRRIQAVVDVPLSIDSSIIDALEAGLAAYQGRPLVNSTTGETEVLERVLPLVKKYDAAVVAISNDETGISEDPNERFKIAKKIVEHAADYGIKPEDVVVDPLVMPIGAISQAGNQVFDLVRRLRAELKVNTTCGASNVSFGLPQRSGINNAFLPMLIAAGMTSAIVNPLHPELVQAIRAADVLTGVDDGCTSWIAAYKGPSSDGNNSRNGRRRRRRS
;
A
#
# COMPACT_ATOMS: atom_id res chain seq x y z
N MET A 1 17.39 -0.86 -11.54
CA MET A 1 16.31 -1.52 -10.78
C MET A 1 15.21 -0.49 -10.62
N SER A 2 13.96 -0.91 -10.75
CA SER A 2 12.83 0.02 -10.63
C SER A 2 12.61 0.41 -9.16
N ILE A 3 12.65 1.69 -8.87
CA ILE A 3 12.35 2.25 -7.54
C ILE A 3 11.37 3.39 -7.76
N THR A 4 10.18 3.28 -7.17
CA THR A 4 9.22 4.37 -7.07
C THR A 4 9.49 5.13 -5.79
N THR A 5 9.91 6.39 -5.88
CA THR A 5 10.15 7.25 -4.72
C THR A 5 8.95 8.14 -4.51
N LEU A 6 8.38 8.09 -3.32
CA LEU A 6 7.25 8.92 -2.87
C LEU A 6 7.69 9.70 -1.64
N SER A 7 7.16 10.89 -1.42
CA SER A 7 7.55 11.68 -0.27
C SER A 7 6.38 12.41 0.38
N SER A 8 6.45 12.56 1.70
CA SER A 8 5.73 13.56 2.46
C SER A 8 6.51 14.87 2.46
N ALA A 9 6.19 15.79 3.37
CA ALA A 9 6.93 17.05 3.49
C ALA A 9 8.42 16.84 3.87
N THR A 10 8.75 15.80 4.66
CA THR A 10 10.13 15.59 5.17
C THR A 10 10.62 14.14 5.05
N LYS A 11 9.78 13.18 4.72
CA LYS A 11 10.16 11.76 4.60
C LYS A 11 9.95 11.22 3.20
N GLU A 12 10.84 10.32 2.81
CA GLU A 12 10.74 9.54 1.59
C GLU A 12 10.41 8.08 1.89
N VAL A 13 9.64 7.46 1.00
CA VAL A 13 9.36 6.03 0.97
C VAL A 13 9.69 5.51 -0.43
N GLU A 14 10.46 4.44 -0.48
CA GLU A 14 10.85 3.79 -1.72
C GLU A 14 10.13 2.44 -1.87
N ILE A 15 9.33 2.30 -2.92
CA ILE A 15 8.76 1.01 -3.34
C ILE A 15 9.72 0.39 -4.37
N GLY A 16 10.22 -0.80 -4.11
CA GLY A 16 11.22 -1.41 -4.99
C GLY A 16 11.49 -2.88 -4.70
N PHE A 17 12.05 -3.58 -5.68
CA PHE A 17 12.26 -5.04 -5.66
C PHE A 17 13.21 -5.56 -4.57
N LEU A 18 14.10 -4.70 -4.09
CA LEU A 18 15.08 -5.00 -3.05
C LEU A 18 14.92 -4.06 -1.84
N LYS A 19 13.71 -3.51 -1.68
CA LYS A 19 13.34 -2.67 -0.55
C LYS A 19 12.34 -3.43 0.32
N PRO A 20 12.25 -3.12 1.62
CA PRO A 20 11.20 -3.67 2.49
C PRO A 20 9.82 -3.43 1.89
N PHE A 21 8.94 -4.40 2.08
CA PHE A 21 7.57 -4.30 1.59
C PHE A 21 6.85 -3.10 2.18
N VAL A 22 6.20 -2.29 1.33
CA VAL A 22 5.52 -1.08 1.75
C VAL A 22 4.06 -1.37 2.09
N MET A 23 3.67 -1.16 3.34
CA MET A 23 2.29 -1.21 3.80
C MET A 23 1.64 0.16 3.62
N ILE A 24 0.58 0.22 2.81
CA ILE A 24 -0.27 1.39 2.61
C ILE A 24 -1.53 1.20 3.45
N GLY A 25 -1.74 2.04 4.45
CA GLY A 25 -2.86 1.89 5.39
C GLY A 25 -4.22 2.21 4.77
N GLU A 26 -5.19 1.30 4.86
CA GLU A 26 -6.49 1.34 4.18
C GLU A 26 -7.62 2.02 4.96
N ARG A 27 -7.37 2.47 6.21
CA ARG A 27 -8.48 2.82 7.11
C ARG A 27 -9.16 4.16 6.83
N ILE A 28 -8.53 5.06 6.09
CA ILE A 28 -9.14 6.36 5.74
C ILE A 28 -9.91 6.19 4.43
N ASN A 29 -10.99 5.43 4.53
CA ASN A 29 -11.92 5.17 3.43
C ASN A 29 -13.34 5.05 4.00
N PRO A 30 -14.29 5.95 3.62
CA PRO A 30 -15.66 5.96 4.14
C PRO A 30 -16.51 4.78 3.63
N THR A 31 -16.08 4.06 2.60
CA THR A 31 -16.81 2.91 2.07
C THR A 31 -16.97 1.82 3.12
N GLY A 32 -18.23 1.47 3.44
CA GLY A 32 -18.54 0.51 4.50
C GLY A 32 -18.30 1.01 5.94
N ARG A 33 -17.90 2.26 6.11
CA ARG A 33 -17.64 2.91 7.40
C ARG A 33 -18.57 4.08 7.63
N LYS A 34 -19.85 3.78 7.92
CA LYS A 34 -20.92 4.78 8.04
C LYS A 34 -20.57 5.93 8.99
N ILE A 35 -19.99 5.65 10.17
CA ILE A 35 -19.63 6.68 11.16
C ILE A 35 -18.59 7.64 10.58
N LEU A 36 -17.54 7.12 9.94
CA LEU A 36 -16.52 7.94 9.27
C LEU A 36 -17.15 8.82 8.18
N ALA A 37 -18.01 8.24 7.34
CA ALA A 37 -18.70 8.96 6.28
C ALA A 37 -19.58 10.09 6.84
N ASP A 38 -20.33 9.84 7.91
CA ASP A 38 -21.22 10.82 8.54
C ASP A 38 -20.42 11.98 9.19
N GLU A 39 -19.29 11.67 9.85
CA GLU A 39 -18.39 12.66 10.44
C GLU A 39 -17.74 13.55 9.35
N MET A 40 -17.19 12.94 8.27
CA MET A 40 -16.59 13.70 7.17
C MET A 40 -17.60 14.65 6.49
N LYS A 41 -18.87 14.24 6.36
CA LYS A 41 -19.94 15.11 5.79
C LYS A 41 -20.21 16.38 6.58
N VAL A 42 -20.02 16.34 7.89
CA VAL A 42 -20.21 17.50 8.76
C VAL A 42 -18.89 18.21 9.11
N ALA A 43 -17.85 17.93 8.35
CA ALA A 43 -16.49 18.44 8.52
C ALA A 43 -15.85 18.11 9.89
N ASP A 44 -16.25 16.99 10.50
CA ASP A 44 -15.53 16.41 11.64
C ASP A 44 -14.49 15.40 11.15
N TYR A 45 -13.23 15.80 11.20
CA TYR A 45 -12.08 14.97 10.75
C TYR A 45 -11.35 14.30 11.92
N SER A 46 -11.89 14.36 13.14
CA SER A 46 -11.23 13.78 14.34
C SER A 46 -10.90 12.30 14.17
N ARG A 47 -11.80 11.53 13.51
CA ARG A 47 -11.56 10.11 13.22
C ARG A 47 -10.56 9.91 12.10
N VAL A 48 -10.51 10.77 11.10
CA VAL A 48 -9.49 10.74 10.03
C VAL A 48 -8.10 10.90 10.66
N GLU A 49 -7.93 11.89 11.54
CA GLU A 49 -6.69 12.14 12.26
C GLU A 49 -6.30 10.97 13.18
N ALA A 50 -7.27 10.45 13.94
CA ALA A 50 -7.04 9.30 14.83
C ALA A 50 -6.64 8.02 14.05
N ASP A 51 -7.33 7.73 12.95
CA ASP A 51 -7.01 6.59 12.08
C ASP A 51 -5.62 6.75 11.42
N ALA A 52 -5.24 7.97 11.01
CA ALA A 52 -3.92 8.25 10.46
C ALA A 52 -2.82 7.95 11.49
N ILE A 53 -2.94 8.49 12.70
CA ILE A 53 -1.99 8.28 13.79
C ILE A 53 -1.88 6.79 14.14
N ALA A 54 -3.03 6.11 14.29
CA ALA A 54 -3.07 4.70 14.67
C ALA A 54 -2.40 3.80 13.62
N GLN A 55 -2.64 4.02 12.33
CA GLN A 55 -2.06 3.22 11.25
C GLN A 55 -0.55 3.42 11.14
N VAL A 56 -0.07 4.65 11.26
CA VAL A 56 1.39 4.94 11.25
C VAL A 56 2.06 4.34 12.48
N ALA A 57 1.45 4.44 13.66
CA ALA A 57 1.96 3.81 14.88
C ALA A 57 2.00 2.28 14.77
N ALA A 58 1.07 1.67 14.03
CA ALA A 58 1.04 0.24 13.76
C ALA A 58 2.05 -0.22 12.71
N GLY A 59 2.72 0.71 12.00
CA GLY A 59 3.81 0.42 11.07
C GLY A 59 3.49 0.66 9.59
N ALA A 60 2.37 1.31 9.25
CA ALA A 60 2.14 1.77 7.88
C ALA A 60 3.20 2.80 7.48
N GLN A 61 3.81 2.60 6.32
CA GLN A 61 4.77 3.54 5.75
C GLN A 61 4.09 4.62 4.90
N MET A 62 2.88 4.34 4.42
CA MET A 62 2.04 5.24 3.64
C MET A 62 0.58 5.09 4.07
N LEU A 63 -0.27 6.05 3.73
CA LEU A 63 -1.71 5.96 3.94
C LEU A 63 -2.46 6.18 2.63
N ASP A 64 -3.48 5.35 2.40
CA ASP A 64 -4.45 5.55 1.33
C ASP A 64 -5.61 6.39 1.86
N VAL A 65 -5.98 7.43 1.10
CA VAL A 65 -6.98 8.43 1.52
C VAL A 65 -8.05 8.55 0.46
N ASN A 66 -9.24 8.08 0.82
CA ASN A 66 -10.45 8.16 0.00
C ASN A 66 -11.53 8.98 0.72
N ALA A 67 -12.28 9.79 -0.05
CA ALA A 67 -13.38 10.62 0.44
C ALA A 67 -14.69 10.40 -0.34
N GLY A 68 -14.81 9.28 -1.07
CA GLY A 68 -15.96 8.94 -1.89
C GLY A 68 -17.21 8.68 -1.06
N ILE A 69 -17.98 9.74 -0.79
CA ILE A 69 -19.22 9.71 -0.03
C ILE A 69 -20.35 10.14 -0.97
N PRO A 70 -21.36 9.29 -1.20
CA PRO A 70 -22.47 9.64 -2.08
C PRO A 70 -23.13 10.97 -1.71
N LEU A 71 -23.35 11.83 -2.72
CA LEU A 71 -24.00 13.13 -2.59
C LEU A 71 -23.26 14.15 -1.70
N ALA A 72 -21.97 13.95 -1.43
CA ALA A 72 -21.12 14.91 -0.74
C ALA A 72 -20.19 15.64 -1.71
N ASP A 73 -19.60 16.73 -1.27
CA ASP A 73 -18.55 17.47 -2.01
C ASP A 73 -17.21 16.75 -1.82
N GLU A 74 -17.00 15.71 -2.62
CA GLU A 74 -15.79 14.88 -2.52
C GLU A 74 -14.50 15.69 -2.71
N PRO A 75 -14.37 16.62 -3.69
CA PRO A 75 -13.19 17.45 -3.82
C PRO A 75 -12.82 18.21 -2.54
N ALA A 76 -13.80 18.87 -1.90
CA ALA A 76 -13.55 19.61 -0.68
C ALA A 76 -13.17 18.70 0.50
N ILE A 77 -13.86 17.56 0.65
CA ILE A 77 -13.63 16.59 1.72
C ILE A 77 -12.26 15.94 1.58
N LEU A 78 -11.88 15.52 0.37
CA LEU A 78 -10.57 14.89 0.12
C LEU A 78 -9.42 15.86 0.39
N ALA A 79 -9.51 17.08 -0.14
CA ALA A 79 -8.49 18.12 0.09
C ALA A 79 -8.31 18.44 1.58
N GLU A 80 -9.40 18.56 2.33
CA GLU A 80 -9.32 18.83 3.78
C GLU A 80 -8.82 17.62 4.56
N SER A 81 -9.24 16.39 4.22
CA SER A 81 -8.71 15.17 4.82
C SER A 81 -7.18 15.09 4.67
N ILE A 82 -6.65 15.39 3.49
CA ILE A 82 -5.21 15.38 3.21
C ILE A 82 -4.49 16.41 4.11
N ARG A 83 -5.00 17.65 4.23
CA ARG A 83 -4.39 18.66 5.11
C ARG A 83 -4.38 18.22 6.57
N ARG A 84 -5.50 17.63 7.04
CA ARG A 84 -5.62 17.10 8.42
C ARG A 84 -4.63 15.97 8.69
N ILE A 85 -4.51 15.04 7.77
CA ILE A 85 -3.56 13.93 7.89
C ILE A 85 -2.12 14.44 7.94
N GLN A 86 -1.73 15.33 7.02
CA GLN A 86 -0.38 15.88 6.98
C GLN A 86 -0.03 16.76 8.19
N ALA A 87 -1.04 17.27 8.92
CA ALA A 87 -0.82 18.01 10.17
C ALA A 87 -0.48 17.10 11.36
N VAL A 88 -0.85 15.81 11.33
CA VAL A 88 -0.70 14.88 12.47
C VAL A 88 0.29 13.75 12.24
N VAL A 89 0.58 13.39 10.97
CA VAL A 89 1.57 12.36 10.61
C VAL A 89 2.41 12.82 9.43
N ASP A 90 3.65 12.32 9.38
CA ASP A 90 4.60 12.63 8.32
C ASP A 90 4.95 11.33 7.58
N VAL A 91 4.05 10.91 6.67
CA VAL A 91 4.20 9.79 5.75
C VAL A 91 3.61 10.14 4.39
N PRO A 92 4.11 9.59 3.27
CA PRO A 92 3.51 9.80 1.96
C PRO A 92 2.07 9.29 1.88
N LEU A 93 1.26 9.91 1.02
CA LEU A 93 -0.13 9.55 0.82
C LEU A 93 -0.37 8.96 -0.58
N SER A 94 -1.27 7.98 -0.63
CA SER A 94 -1.98 7.52 -1.81
C SER A 94 -3.31 8.28 -1.85
N ILE A 95 -3.55 9.04 -2.90
CA ILE A 95 -4.73 9.88 -3.07
C ILE A 95 -5.71 9.12 -3.95
N ASP A 96 -6.77 8.61 -3.32
CA ASP A 96 -7.72 7.68 -3.93
C ASP A 96 -9.04 8.37 -4.28
N SER A 97 -9.28 8.53 -5.58
CA SER A 97 -10.56 8.95 -6.12
C SER A 97 -10.71 8.54 -7.59
N SER A 98 -11.93 8.17 -7.97
CA SER A 98 -12.34 8.00 -9.37
C SER A 98 -12.88 9.31 -10.00
N ILE A 99 -13.08 10.37 -9.20
CA ILE A 99 -13.57 11.66 -9.65
C ILE A 99 -12.36 12.58 -9.90
N ILE A 100 -12.19 13.01 -11.15
CA ILE A 100 -11.02 13.80 -11.57
C ILE A 100 -10.88 15.10 -10.76
N ASP A 101 -11.98 15.82 -10.54
CA ASP A 101 -11.97 17.08 -9.78
C ASP A 101 -11.56 16.86 -8.32
N ALA A 102 -11.97 15.73 -7.73
CA ALA A 102 -11.56 15.34 -6.37
C ALA A 102 -10.08 14.95 -6.32
N LEU A 103 -9.63 14.17 -7.31
CA LEU A 103 -8.24 13.80 -7.44
C LEU A 103 -7.34 15.04 -7.58
N GLU A 104 -7.71 15.99 -8.46
CA GLU A 104 -6.96 17.24 -8.62
C GLU A 104 -6.97 18.11 -7.36
N ALA A 105 -8.11 18.22 -6.67
CA ALA A 105 -8.20 18.96 -5.41
C ALA A 105 -7.31 18.33 -4.31
N GLY A 106 -7.28 17.00 -4.23
CA GLY A 106 -6.41 16.26 -3.33
C GLY A 106 -4.93 16.48 -3.65
N LEU A 107 -4.55 16.36 -4.91
CA LEU A 107 -3.18 16.60 -5.37
C LEU A 107 -2.73 18.05 -5.10
N ALA A 108 -3.60 19.02 -5.33
CA ALA A 108 -3.30 20.44 -5.05
C ALA A 108 -3.14 20.75 -3.56
N ALA A 109 -3.80 19.98 -2.67
CA ALA A 109 -3.69 20.13 -1.23
C ALA A 109 -2.46 19.45 -0.63
N TYR A 110 -1.87 18.48 -1.35
CA TYR A 110 -0.78 17.65 -0.86
C TYR A 110 0.58 18.34 -0.92
N GLN A 111 1.40 18.10 0.09
CA GLN A 111 2.81 18.54 0.15
C GLN A 111 3.73 17.32 0.09
N GLY A 112 4.52 17.23 -0.96
CA GLY A 112 5.42 16.12 -1.24
C GLY A 112 5.16 15.49 -2.60
N ARG A 113 5.62 14.25 -2.82
CA ARG A 113 5.39 13.47 -4.04
C ARG A 113 4.38 12.35 -3.76
N PRO A 114 3.11 12.47 -4.20
CA PRO A 114 2.04 11.54 -3.89
C PRO A 114 2.04 10.31 -4.81
N LEU A 115 1.25 9.30 -4.41
CA LEU A 115 0.78 8.22 -5.27
C LEU A 115 -0.66 8.50 -5.67
N VAL A 116 -0.94 8.63 -6.96
CA VAL A 116 -2.30 8.74 -7.50
C VAL A 116 -2.95 7.35 -7.51
N ASN A 117 -4.10 7.19 -6.91
CA ASN A 117 -4.88 5.96 -6.91
C ASN A 117 -6.30 6.25 -7.46
N SER A 118 -6.58 5.99 -8.74
CA SER A 118 -5.79 5.24 -9.72
C SER A 118 -6.11 5.67 -11.15
N THR A 119 -5.41 5.04 -12.10
CA THR A 119 -5.82 5.01 -13.51
C THR A 119 -6.17 3.57 -13.91
N THR A 120 -6.95 3.42 -14.99
CA THR A 120 -7.25 2.14 -15.65
C THR A 120 -6.70 2.15 -17.07
N GLY A 121 -6.81 1.01 -17.79
CA GLY A 121 -6.46 0.92 -19.21
C GLY A 121 -7.50 1.53 -20.16
N GLU A 122 -8.59 2.09 -19.64
CA GLU A 122 -9.59 2.82 -20.42
C GLU A 122 -8.97 4.10 -20.99
N THR A 123 -9.07 4.29 -22.31
CA THR A 123 -8.43 5.42 -22.99
C THR A 123 -8.87 6.77 -22.42
N GLU A 124 -10.18 6.94 -22.17
CA GLU A 124 -10.70 8.18 -21.57
C GLU A 124 -10.14 8.45 -20.18
N VAL A 125 -9.96 7.41 -19.36
CA VAL A 125 -9.39 7.53 -18.00
C VAL A 125 -7.91 7.90 -18.08
N LEU A 126 -7.14 7.25 -18.97
CA LEU A 126 -5.73 7.56 -19.19
C LEU A 126 -5.52 9.02 -19.60
N GLU A 127 -6.31 9.51 -20.56
CA GLU A 127 -6.22 10.89 -21.07
C GLU A 127 -6.57 11.95 -20.01
N ARG A 128 -7.32 11.59 -18.97
CA ARG A 128 -7.70 12.50 -17.87
C ARG A 128 -6.75 12.41 -16.68
N VAL A 129 -6.27 11.23 -16.34
CA VAL A 129 -5.46 11.01 -15.13
C VAL A 129 -3.98 11.28 -15.38
N LEU A 130 -3.40 10.80 -16.51
CA LEU A 130 -1.96 10.93 -16.75
C LEU A 130 -1.46 12.37 -16.82
N PRO A 131 -2.22 13.36 -17.39
CA PRO A 131 -1.85 14.77 -17.30
C PRO A 131 -1.74 15.29 -15.86
N LEU A 132 -2.62 14.85 -14.94
CA LEU A 132 -2.54 15.21 -13.51
C LEU A 132 -1.30 14.59 -12.86
N VAL A 133 -1.05 13.30 -13.12
CA VAL A 133 0.17 12.61 -12.64
C VAL A 133 1.42 13.40 -13.04
N LYS A 134 1.49 13.82 -14.31
CA LYS A 134 2.61 14.63 -14.81
C LYS A 134 2.67 16.01 -14.19
N LYS A 135 1.53 16.69 -14.07
CA LYS A 135 1.42 18.06 -13.53
C LYS A 135 1.92 18.15 -12.09
N TYR A 136 1.61 17.12 -11.28
CA TYR A 136 1.95 17.07 -9.86
C TYR A 136 3.19 16.24 -9.53
N ASP A 137 3.96 15.82 -10.55
CA ASP A 137 5.14 14.95 -10.41
C ASP A 137 4.86 13.72 -9.53
N ALA A 138 3.68 13.13 -9.67
CA ALA A 138 3.22 11.99 -8.90
C ALA A 138 3.67 10.65 -9.50
N ALA A 139 3.62 9.58 -8.70
CA ALA A 139 3.50 8.23 -9.23
C ALA A 139 2.03 7.84 -9.34
N VAL A 140 1.71 6.76 -10.07
CA VAL A 140 0.33 6.35 -10.32
C VAL A 140 0.13 4.85 -10.15
N VAL A 141 -0.97 4.46 -9.50
CA VAL A 141 -1.47 3.09 -9.50
C VAL A 141 -2.18 2.82 -10.82
N ALA A 142 -1.75 1.77 -11.51
CA ALA A 142 -2.31 1.31 -12.79
C ALA A 142 -3.11 0.03 -12.57
N ILE A 143 -4.43 0.11 -12.53
CA ILE A 143 -5.30 -1.06 -12.37
C ILE A 143 -5.41 -1.80 -13.70
N SER A 144 -5.17 -3.11 -13.69
CA SER A 144 -5.10 -3.97 -14.88
C SER A 144 -6.48 -4.33 -15.45
N ASN A 145 -7.35 -3.33 -15.68
CA ASN A 145 -8.63 -3.44 -16.37
C ASN A 145 -8.79 -2.32 -17.41
N ASP A 146 -9.68 -2.48 -18.37
CA ASP A 146 -9.97 -1.51 -19.43
C ASP A 146 -11.46 -1.49 -19.80
N GLU A 147 -11.78 -0.93 -20.97
CA GLU A 147 -13.14 -0.80 -21.51
C GLU A 147 -13.89 -2.12 -21.60
N THR A 148 -13.19 -3.26 -21.64
CA THR A 148 -13.78 -4.61 -21.65
C THR A 148 -14.16 -5.10 -20.25
N GLY A 149 -13.80 -4.34 -19.21
CA GLY A 149 -14.01 -4.66 -17.80
C GLY A 149 -12.86 -5.44 -17.18
N ILE A 150 -13.14 -6.15 -16.09
CA ILE A 150 -12.15 -6.95 -15.37
C ILE A 150 -12.05 -8.34 -15.99
N SER A 151 -10.92 -8.63 -16.65
CA SER A 151 -10.68 -9.95 -17.21
C SER A 151 -10.26 -10.96 -16.15
N GLU A 152 -10.83 -12.19 -16.21
CA GLU A 152 -10.35 -13.32 -15.40
C GLU A 152 -9.02 -13.89 -15.93
N ASP A 153 -8.68 -13.65 -17.22
CA ASP A 153 -7.42 -14.11 -17.81
C ASP A 153 -6.25 -13.22 -17.38
N PRO A 154 -5.25 -13.76 -16.66
CA PRO A 154 -4.06 -13.00 -16.26
C PRO A 154 -3.23 -12.51 -17.46
N ASN A 155 -3.34 -13.14 -18.64
CA ASN A 155 -2.64 -12.67 -19.82
C ASN A 155 -3.26 -11.38 -20.36
N GLU A 156 -4.58 -11.25 -20.34
CA GLU A 156 -5.25 -10.00 -20.72
C GLU A 156 -4.91 -8.89 -19.71
N ARG A 157 -4.95 -9.18 -18.40
CA ARG A 157 -4.53 -8.21 -17.38
C ARG A 157 -3.09 -7.75 -17.56
N PHE A 158 -2.19 -8.66 -17.96
CA PHE A 158 -0.80 -8.28 -18.28
C PHE A 158 -0.71 -7.36 -19.50
N LYS A 159 -1.48 -7.63 -20.57
CA LYS A 159 -1.52 -6.77 -21.77
C LYS A 159 -2.04 -5.37 -21.44
N ILE A 160 -3.08 -5.29 -20.60
CA ILE A 160 -3.64 -4.02 -20.14
C ILE A 160 -2.60 -3.25 -19.31
N ALA A 161 -1.94 -3.90 -18.35
CA ALA A 161 -0.87 -3.29 -17.58
C ALA A 161 0.24 -2.73 -18.48
N LYS A 162 0.65 -3.49 -19.51
CA LYS A 162 1.63 -3.04 -20.51
C LYS A 162 1.12 -1.83 -21.28
N LYS A 163 -0.14 -1.83 -21.75
CA LYS A 163 -0.78 -0.70 -22.44
C LYS A 163 -0.69 0.57 -21.57
N ILE A 164 -1.01 0.48 -20.26
CA ILE A 164 -0.97 1.62 -19.34
C ILE A 164 0.46 2.16 -19.21
N VAL A 165 1.46 1.27 -19.02
CA VAL A 165 2.87 1.67 -18.90
C VAL A 165 3.36 2.37 -20.18
N GLU A 166 2.99 1.87 -21.36
CA GLU A 166 3.35 2.46 -22.65
C GLU A 166 2.68 3.84 -22.83
N HIS A 167 1.39 3.99 -22.50
CA HIS A 167 0.70 5.29 -22.55
C HIS A 167 1.28 6.29 -21.53
N ALA A 168 1.65 5.84 -20.33
CA ALA A 168 2.29 6.71 -19.35
C ALA A 168 3.62 7.29 -19.88
N ALA A 169 4.38 6.50 -20.65
CA ALA A 169 5.61 6.98 -21.28
C ALA A 169 5.37 8.11 -22.30
N ASP A 170 4.23 8.11 -23.01
CA ASP A 170 3.86 9.18 -23.95
C ASP A 170 3.66 10.54 -23.23
N TYR A 171 3.28 10.51 -21.95
CA TYR A 171 3.21 11.69 -21.07
C TYR A 171 4.53 12.01 -20.36
N GLY A 172 5.59 11.22 -20.62
CA GLY A 172 6.91 11.37 -19.97
C GLY A 172 6.90 10.90 -18.51
N ILE A 173 5.99 10.00 -18.13
CA ILE A 173 5.96 9.30 -16.86
C ILE A 173 6.81 8.04 -17.04
N LYS A 174 7.76 7.84 -16.14
CA LYS A 174 8.70 6.72 -16.26
C LYS A 174 8.05 5.40 -15.78
N PRO A 175 8.49 4.22 -16.27
CA PRO A 175 7.97 2.94 -15.81
C PRO A 175 8.08 2.72 -14.30
N GLU A 176 9.14 3.25 -13.66
CA GLU A 176 9.29 3.18 -12.20
C GLU A 176 8.22 3.97 -11.42
N ASP A 177 7.55 4.92 -12.06
CA ASP A 177 6.49 5.74 -11.46
C ASP A 177 5.09 5.17 -11.74
N VAL A 178 5.01 4.04 -12.44
CA VAL A 178 3.77 3.28 -12.65
C VAL A 178 3.77 2.05 -11.75
N VAL A 179 2.92 2.07 -10.72
CA VAL A 179 2.76 0.97 -9.76
C VAL A 179 1.55 0.14 -10.17
N VAL A 180 1.75 -1.07 -10.68
CA VAL A 180 0.65 -1.86 -11.26
C VAL A 180 -0.14 -2.59 -10.19
N ASP A 181 -1.47 -2.46 -10.22
CA ASP A 181 -2.38 -3.33 -9.48
C ASP A 181 -2.80 -4.50 -10.38
N PRO A 182 -2.40 -5.75 -10.05
CA PRO A 182 -2.73 -6.94 -10.83
C PRO A 182 -4.18 -7.40 -10.68
N LEU A 183 -5.00 -6.70 -9.89
CA LEU A 183 -6.38 -7.07 -9.52
C LEU A 183 -6.46 -8.40 -8.77
N VAL A 184 -6.45 -8.30 -7.44
CA VAL A 184 -6.66 -9.46 -6.56
C VAL A 184 -8.14 -9.82 -6.55
N MET A 185 -8.48 -10.96 -7.17
CA MET A 185 -9.84 -11.47 -7.24
C MET A 185 -10.18 -12.31 -6.01
N PRO A 186 -11.47 -12.33 -5.57
CA PRO A 186 -11.89 -13.18 -4.46
C PRO A 186 -11.72 -14.67 -4.78
N ILE A 187 -10.99 -15.39 -3.92
CA ILE A 187 -10.74 -16.82 -4.11
C ILE A 187 -12.03 -17.66 -3.97
N GLY A 188 -13.02 -17.13 -3.27
CA GLY A 188 -14.35 -17.77 -3.16
C GLY A 188 -15.14 -17.73 -4.47
N ALA A 189 -14.84 -16.80 -5.37
CA ALA A 189 -15.46 -16.73 -6.72
C ALA A 189 -14.59 -17.43 -7.77
N ILE A 190 -13.28 -17.30 -7.70
CA ILE A 190 -12.32 -17.84 -8.67
C ILE A 190 -11.26 -18.66 -7.94
N SER A 191 -11.40 -19.99 -7.96
CA SER A 191 -10.54 -20.91 -7.18
C SER A 191 -9.04 -20.79 -7.48
N GLN A 192 -8.66 -20.33 -8.68
CA GLN A 192 -7.27 -20.13 -9.09
C GLN A 192 -6.78 -18.68 -8.92
N ALA A 193 -7.60 -17.78 -8.35
CA ALA A 193 -7.25 -16.36 -8.23
C ALA A 193 -5.88 -16.12 -7.55
N GLY A 194 -5.55 -16.90 -6.51
CA GLY A 194 -4.25 -16.82 -5.84
C GLY A 194 -3.09 -17.13 -6.77
N ASN A 195 -3.12 -18.27 -7.49
CA ASN A 195 -2.06 -18.65 -8.41
C ASN A 195 -1.95 -17.67 -9.58
N GLN A 196 -3.08 -17.22 -10.12
CA GLN A 196 -3.11 -16.26 -11.23
C GLN A 196 -2.44 -14.94 -10.85
N VAL A 197 -2.70 -14.41 -9.65
CA VAL A 197 -2.07 -13.16 -9.22
C VAL A 197 -0.58 -13.33 -8.92
N PHE A 198 -0.15 -14.47 -8.35
CA PHE A 198 1.26 -14.75 -8.12
C PHE A 198 2.04 -14.81 -9.44
N ASP A 199 1.50 -15.47 -10.44
CA ASP A 199 2.14 -15.57 -11.76
C ASP A 199 2.17 -14.23 -12.48
N LEU A 200 1.08 -13.45 -12.40
CA LEU A 200 1.03 -12.12 -12.98
C LEU A 200 2.05 -11.18 -12.33
N VAL A 201 2.18 -11.18 -11.00
CA VAL A 201 3.19 -10.38 -10.28
C VAL A 201 4.62 -10.74 -10.71
N ARG A 202 4.93 -12.05 -10.83
CA ARG A 202 6.25 -12.49 -11.34
C ARG A 202 6.54 -11.95 -12.73
N ARG A 203 5.55 -11.97 -13.63
CA ARG A 203 5.68 -11.46 -14.99
C ARG A 203 5.82 -9.94 -15.03
N LEU A 204 5.01 -9.19 -14.27
CA LEU A 204 5.12 -7.73 -14.17
C LEU A 204 6.53 -7.31 -13.72
N ARG A 205 7.07 -8.00 -12.71
CA ARG A 205 8.43 -7.77 -12.24
C ARG A 205 9.49 -8.13 -13.28
N ALA A 206 9.38 -9.28 -13.96
CA ALA A 206 10.41 -9.78 -14.87
C ALA A 206 10.40 -9.10 -16.23
N GLU A 207 9.21 -8.88 -16.80
CA GLU A 207 9.03 -8.42 -18.17
C GLU A 207 8.89 -6.89 -18.26
N LEU A 208 8.04 -6.26 -17.41
CA LEU A 208 7.82 -4.82 -17.42
C LEU A 208 8.72 -4.06 -16.42
N LYS A 209 9.27 -4.76 -15.43
CA LYS A 209 10.14 -4.20 -14.38
C LYS A 209 9.47 -3.05 -13.61
N VAL A 210 8.17 -3.14 -13.41
CA VAL A 210 7.35 -2.19 -12.66
C VAL A 210 7.10 -2.66 -11.25
N ASN A 211 6.94 -1.73 -10.32
CA ASN A 211 6.49 -2.00 -8.96
C ASN A 211 4.99 -2.36 -8.96
N THR A 212 4.53 -2.98 -7.89
CA THR A 212 3.17 -3.50 -7.78
C THR A 212 2.54 -3.16 -6.44
N THR A 213 1.22 -2.96 -6.45
CA THR A 213 0.38 -2.80 -5.27
C THR A 213 -0.94 -3.55 -5.45
N CYS A 214 -1.72 -3.73 -4.40
CA CYS A 214 -3.10 -4.24 -4.51
C CYS A 214 -3.89 -4.01 -3.21
N GLY A 215 -5.20 -4.03 -3.31
CA GLY A 215 -6.10 -4.24 -2.17
C GLY A 215 -6.04 -5.69 -1.72
N ALA A 216 -5.10 -6.04 -0.84
CA ALA A 216 -4.80 -7.45 -0.54
C ALA A 216 -5.95 -8.20 0.13
N SER A 217 -6.80 -7.52 0.89
CA SER A 217 -7.95 -8.11 1.58
C SER A 217 -9.04 -8.64 0.63
N ASN A 218 -8.99 -8.27 -0.65
CA ASN A 218 -9.95 -8.74 -1.66
C ASN A 218 -9.90 -10.26 -1.86
N VAL A 219 -8.74 -10.89 -1.69
CA VAL A 219 -8.57 -12.35 -1.84
C VAL A 219 -9.55 -13.15 -1.00
N SER A 220 -9.85 -12.68 0.19
CA SER A 220 -10.71 -13.38 1.17
C SER A 220 -12.16 -12.88 1.20
N PHE A 221 -12.55 -11.99 0.28
CA PHE A 221 -13.89 -11.40 0.27
C PHE A 221 -14.99 -12.46 0.24
N GLY A 222 -16.00 -12.30 1.11
CA GLY A 222 -17.12 -13.24 1.25
C GLY A 222 -16.82 -14.52 2.05
N LEU A 223 -15.58 -14.77 2.48
CA LEU A 223 -15.22 -15.95 3.23
C LEU A 223 -15.19 -15.71 4.75
N PRO A 224 -15.45 -16.75 5.57
CA PRO A 224 -15.25 -16.65 7.01
C PRO A 224 -13.76 -16.66 7.37
N GLN A 225 -13.41 -16.20 8.58
CA GLN A 225 -12.04 -16.21 9.11
C GLN A 225 -11.00 -15.58 8.16
N ARG A 226 -11.36 -14.44 7.57
CA ARG A 226 -10.59 -13.74 6.54
C ARG A 226 -9.13 -13.46 6.94
N SER A 227 -8.86 -13.20 8.22
CA SER A 227 -7.52 -12.94 8.73
C SER A 227 -6.54 -14.08 8.45
N GLY A 228 -6.98 -15.34 8.62
CA GLY A 228 -6.14 -16.49 8.33
C GLY A 228 -5.71 -16.56 6.86
N ILE A 229 -6.63 -16.27 5.93
CA ILE A 229 -6.34 -16.24 4.49
C ILE A 229 -5.42 -15.06 4.15
N ASN A 230 -5.72 -13.86 4.66
CA ASN A 230 -4.93 -12.67 4.39
C ASN A 230 -3.50 -12.80 4.91
N ASN A 231 -3.33 -13.34 6.12
CA ASN A 231 -2.03 -13.54 6.76
C ASN A 231 -1.16 -14.58 6.03
N ALA A 232 -1.76 -15.56 5.36
CA ALA A 232 -1.06 -16.51 4.50
C ALA A 232 -0.77 -15.93 3.10
N PHE A 233 -1.74 -15.23 2.53
CA PHE A 233 -1.67 -14.71 1.17
C PHE A 233 -0.57 -13.66 0.99
N LEU A 234 -0.44 -12.70 1.92
CA LEU A 234 0.54 -11.62 1.78
C LEU A 234 2.00 -12.11 1.73
N PRO A 235 2.48 -13.00 2.62
CA PRO A 235 3.81 -13.58 2.48
C PRO A 235 4.05 -14.30 1.15
N MET A 236 3.04 -15.03 0.65
CA MET A 236 3.13 -15.70 -0.66
C MET A 236 3.22 -14.67 -1.80
N LEU A 237 2.46 -13.59 -1.70
CA LEU A 237 2.44 -12.50 -2.68
C LEU A 237 3.77 -11.73 -2.70
N ILE A 238 4.35 -11.44 -1.52
CA ILE A 238 5.69 -10.84 -1.37
C ILE A 238 6.75 -11.76 -1.98
N ALA A 239 6.71 -13.06 -1.70
CA ALA A 239 7.62 -14.04 -2.30
C ALA A 239 7.46 -14.15 -3.83
N ALA A 240 6.28 -13.86 -4.37
CA ALA A 240 6.05 -13.76 -5.81
C ALA A 240 6.64 -12.47 -6.42
N GLY A 241 6.95 -11.45 -5.61
CA GLY A 241 7.59 -10.21 -6.04
C GLY A 241 6.75 -8.95 -5.90
N MET A 242 5.61 -8.98 -5.20
CA MET A 242 4.83 -7.81 -4.85
C MET A 242 5.67 -6.87 -3.99
N THR A 243 5.56 -5.56 -4.26
CA THR A 243 6.40 -4.54 -3.60
C THR A 243 5.66 -3.66 -2.60
N SER A 244 4.33 -3.58 -2.70
CA SER A 244 3.47 -2.87 -1.75
C SER A 244 2.06 -3.44 -1.74
N ALA A 245 1.26 -3.11 -0.74
CA ALA A 245 -0.18 -3.39 -0.75
C ALA A 245 -0.94 -2.43 0.18
N ILE A 246 -2.20 -2.20 -0.18
CA ILE A 246 -3.18 -1.48 0.63
C ILE A 246 -3.77 -2.50 1.61
N VAL A 247 -3.53 -2.28 2.91
CA VAL A 247 -3.83 -3.24 3.98
C VAL A 247 -4.28 -2.55 5.26
N ASN A 248 -4.88 -3.29 6.18
CA ASN A 248 -5.16 -2.80 7.52
C ASN A 248 -3.98 -3.08 8.48
N PRO A 249 -3.13 -2.11 8.79
CA PRO A 249 -1.99 -2.31 9.67
C PRO A 249 -2.37 -2.48 11.14
N LEU A 250 -3.65 -2.23 11.50
CA LEU A 250 -4.15 -2.44 12.87
C LEU A 250 -4.33 -3.93 13.22
N HIS A 251 -4.05 -4.84 12.30
CA HIS A 251 -3.96 -6.28 12.54
C HIS A 251 -2.50 -6.68 12.78
N PRO A 252 -2.04 -6.82 14.04
CA PRO A 252 -0.63 -7.04 14.36
C PRO A 252 -0.07 -8.33 13.77
N GLU A 253 -0.89 -9.38 13.63
CA GLU A 253 -0.49 -10.65 13.02
C GLU A 253 -0.19 -10.48 11.52
N LEU A 254 -0.92 -9.60 10.82
CA LEU A 254 -0.67 -9.28 9.42
C LEU A 254 0.65 -8.53 9.26
N VAL A 255 0.87 -7.52 10.10
CA VAL A 255 2.13 -6.75 10.11
C VAL A 255 3.32 -7.66 10.41
N GLN A 256 3.15 -8.59 11.37
CA GLN A 256 4.18 -9.57 11.70
C GLN A 256 4.46 -10.51 10.52
N ALA A 257 3.42 -10.99 9.82
CA ALA A 257 3.58 -11.86 8.65
C ALA A 257 4.31 -11.16 7.49
N ILE A 258 4.03 -9.88 7.25
CA ILE A 258 4.72 -9.07 6.25
C ILE A 258 6.21 -8.91 6.61
N ARG A 259 6.53 -8.52 7.85
CA ARG A 259 7.92 -8.38 8.29
C ARG A 259 8.68 -9.71 8.26
N ALA A 260 8.01 -10.83 8.58
CA ALA A 260 8.60 -12.14 8.45
C ALA A 260 8.90 -12.49 6.98
N ALA A 261 8.05 -12.08 6.05
CA ALA A 261 8.31 -12.27 4.62
C ALA A 261 9.53 -11.47 4.14
N ASP A 262 9.74 -10.24 4.61
CA ASP A 262 10.94 -9.45 4.31
C ASP A 262 12.23 -10.15 4.79
N VAL A 263 12.19 -10.77 6.00
CA VAL A 263 13.31 -11.60 6.51
C VAL A 263 13.54 -12.79 5.60
N LEU A 264 12.48 -13.55 5.26
CA LEU A 264 12.58 -14.80 4.49
C LEU A 264 12.99 -14.57 3.03
N THR A 265 12.65 -13.41 2.46
CA THR A 265 13.06 -13.03 1.10
C THR A 265 14.43 -12.36 1.04
N GLY A 266 15.08 -12.15 2.20
CA GLY A 266 16.41 -11.56 2.31
C GLY A 266 16.46 -10.04 2.12
N VAL A 267 15.32 -9.39 2.18
CA VAL A 267 15.23 -7.92 2.08
C VAL A 267 15.61 -7.25 3.40
N ASP A 268 15.24 -7.85 4.54
CA ASP A 268 15.70 -7.41 5.88
C ASP A 268 17.08 -8.03 6.18
N ASP A 269 18.13 -7.39 5.70
CA ASP A 269 19.51 -7.85 5.86
C ASP A 269 19.90 -7.99 7.34
N GLY A 270 20.44 -9.17 7.68
CA GLY A 270 20.80 -9.51 9.05
C GLY A 270 19.63 -9.53 10.03
N CYS A 271 18.39 -9.60 9.55
CA CYS A 271 17.16 -9.55 10.36
C CYS A 271 17.07 -8.30 11.26
N THR A 272 17.67 -7.20 10.83
CA THR A 272 17.87 -6.01 11.68
C THR A 272 16.54 -5.38 12.10
N SER A 273 15.63 -5.19 11.13
CA SER A 273 14.31 -4.60 11.39
C SER A 273 13.44 -5.51 12.23
N TRP A 274 13.49 -6.84 11.96
CA TRP A 274 12.80 -7.84 12.75
C TRP A 274 13.24 -7.84 14.20
N ILE A 275 14.56 -7.89 14.44
CA ILE A 275 15.12 -7.89 15.79
C ILE A 275 14.76 -6.60 16.53
N ALA A 276 14.83 -5.44 15.86
CA ALA A 276 14.47 -4.16 16.46
C ALA A 276 12.99 -4.12 16.88
N ALA A 277 12.10 -4.71 16.06
CA ALA A 277 10.67 -4.70 16.30
C ALA A 277 10.22 -5.68 17.41
N TYR A 278 10.91 -6.82 17.58
CA TYR A 278 10.45 -7.92 18.42
C TYR A 278 11.42 -8.32 19.55
N LYS A 279 12.62 -7.76 19.62
CA LYS A 279 13.51 -7.93 20.77
C LYS A 279 12.90 -7.17 21.96
N GLY A 280 12.40 -7.92 22.92
CA GLY A 280 11.93 -7.35 24.20
C GLY A 280 13.01 -6.52 24.89
N PRO A 281 12.68 -5.69 25.88
CA PRO A 281 13.67 -4.95 26.65
C PRO A 281 14.73 -5.93 27.14
N SER A 282 15.99 -5.66 26.79
CA SER A 282 17.12 -6.48 27.18
C SER A 282 17.11 -6.63 28.69
N SER A 283 17.04 -7.86 29.18
CA SER A 283 17.22 -8.21 30.58
C SER A 283 18.73 -8.11 30.98
N ASP A 284 19.40 -7.06 30.53
CA ASP A 284 20.76 -6.73 30.94
C ASP A 284 20.72 -6.03 32.29
N GLY A 285 20.68 -6.83 33.36
CA GLY A 285 20.76 -6.28 34.73
C GLY A 285 20.57 -7.29 35.82
N ASN A 286 21.17 -8.47 35.77
CA ASN A 286 21.61 -9.12 37.01
C ASN A 286 22.45 -10.40 36.76
N ASN A 287 23.71 -10.22 36.33
CA ASN A 287 24.70 -11.27 36.52
C ASN A 287 25.68 -10.83 37.61
N SER A 288 25.18 -10.68 38.84
CA SER A 288 26.03 -10.59 40.02
C SER A 288 26.82 -11.88 40.16
N ARG A 289 28.08 -11.80 39.86
CA ARG A 289 29.11 -12.82 40.04
C ARG A 289 29.04 -13.37 41.46
N ASN A 290 28.38 -14.50 41.68
CA ASN A 290 28.57 -15.29 42.89
C ASN A 290 29.94 -15.98 42.79
N GLY A 291 30.95 -15.33 43.35
CA GLY A 291 32.28 -15.88 43.53
C GLY A 291 32.22 -17.07 44.47
N ARG A 292 32.27 -18.29 43.95
CA ARG A 292 32.57 -19.49 44.75
C ARG A 292 34.02 -19.43 45.22
N ARG A 293 34.25 -18.98 46.44
CA ARG A 293 35.45 -19.21 47.22
C ARG A 293 35.64 -20.72 47.38
N ARG A 294 36.57 -21.32 46.64
CA ARG A 294 37.13 -22.63 46.95
C ARG A 294 37.92 -22.55 48.25
N ARG A 295 37.39 -23.06 49.35
CA ARG A 295 38.17 -23.41 50.54
C ARG A 295 39.09 -24.58 50.17
N ARG A 296 40.42 -24.35 50.17
CA ARG A 296 41.43 -25.42 50.33
C ARG A 296 41.36 -25.90 51.78
N ARG A 297 41.25 -27.19 51.98
CA ARG A 297 41.63 -27.89 53.18
C ARG A 297 42.90 -28.68 52.89
N SER A 298 43.85 -28.47 53.81
CA SER A 298 45.07 -29.25 54.03
C SER A 298 44.77 -30.72 54.35
#